data_502481969b813b0a6b56d3ec8b7451c2
#
_entry.id   502481969b813b0a6b56d3ec8b7451c2
#
_cell.length_a   1.000
_cell.length_b   1.000
_cell.length_c   1.000
_cell.angle_alpha   90.00
_cell.angle_beta   90.00
_cell.angle_gamma   90.00
#
_symmetry.space_group_name_H-M   'P 1'
#
loop_
_entity.id
_entity.type
_entity.pdbx_description
1 polymer ?
#
loop_
_entity_poly.entity_id
_entity_poly.type
_entity_poly.pdbx_seq_one_letter_code
_entity_poly.pdbx_strand_id
1 'polypeptide(L)'
;MAHDHDHDHDHGPHGHHHHDHGPHGHHGHDHDHTHHHHDHHHHHPHGHDHGPAEEHKARAPVHVSAFIVTCSDSRDAARDDSGRVLREGLEAAGHGIAGTIVVKDEPEAIRGALEAAREAGARAVLFTGGTGIGRRDCTVETLRPLFEKELPGFGELFRMLSYRQVGSAAMMSRATAGTYQGMILFALPGSPKAVRLALEALILPELGHAVRELSR
;
A
#
# COMPACT_ATOMS: atom_id res chain seq x y z
N MET A 1 30.39 -45.15 -31.50
CA MET A 1 29.79 -46.19 -30.67
C MET A 1 28.58 -45.56 -30.03
N ALA A 2 27.42 -46.00 -30.51
CA ALA A 2 26.12 -45.54 -30.11
C ALA A 2 25.66 -46.26 -28.84
N HIS A 3 24.97 -45.60 -27.94
CA HIS A 3 24.04 -46.22 -27.02
C HIS A 3 22.85 -45.31 -26.86
N ASP A 4 21.77 -45.72 -27.56
CA ASP A 4 20.40 -45.30 -27.34
C ASP A 4 19.90 -45.97 -26.05
N HIS A 5 19.17 -45.23 -25.22
CA HIS A 5 18.25 -45.76 -24.24
C HIS A 5 16.95 -44.97 -24.27
N ASP A 6 16.00 -45.54 -25.03
CA ASP A 6 14.58 -45.23 -24.94
C ASP A 6 14.03 -45.79 -23.62
N HIS A 7 13.30 -44.96 -22.88
CA HIS A 7 12.40 -45.41 -21.83
C HIS A 7 11.01 -44.79 -22.08
N ASP A 8 10.17 -45.61 -22.74
CA ASP A 8 8.73 -45.43 -22.78
C ASP A 8 8.14 -45.66 -21.38
N HIS A 9 7.39 -44.69 -20.87
CA HIS A 9 6.48 -44.85 -19.76
C HIS A 9 5.04 -44.59 -20.18
N ASP A 10 4.36 -45.72 -20.41
CA ASP A 10 2.93 -45.87 -20.63
C ASP A 10 2.15 -45.44 -19.36
N HIS A 11 1.25 -44.48 -19.48
CA HIS A 11 0.30 -44.11 -18.43
C HIS A 11 -1.12 -44.46 -18.89
N GLY A 12 -1.65 -45.55 -18.38
CA GLY A 12 -3.02 -45.99 -18.54
C GLY A 12 -4.05 -45.03 -17.88
N PRO A 13 -5.32 -45.08 -18.34
CA PRO A 13 -6.33 -44.10 -17.95
C PRO A 13 -6.99 -44.43 -16.60
N HIS A 14 -7.05 -43.44 -15.71
CA HIS A 14 -7.78 -43.54 -14.45
C HIS A 14 -9.29 -43.36 -14.64
N GLY A 15 -10.04 -44.39 -14.22
CA GLY A 15 -11.49 -44.45 -14.30
C GLY A 15 -12.16 -43.47 -13.31
N HIS A 16 -13.25 -42.85 -13.79
CA HIS A 16 -14.12 -42.00 -12.96
C HIS A 16 -15.11 -42.86 -12.19
N HIS A 17 -15.11 -42.74 -10.88
CA HIS A 17 -16.16 -43.29 -10.00
C HIS A 17 -17.31 -42.27 -9.88
N HIS A 18 -18.48 -42.64 -10.45
CA HIS A 18 -19.73 -41.95 -10.19
C HIS A 18 -20.32 -42.48 -8.87
N HIS A 19 -20.58 -41.61 -7.90
CA HIS A 19 -21.42 -41.91 -6.77
C HIS A 19 -22.83 -41.40 -7.05
N ASP A 20 -23.73 -42.38 -7.16
CA ASP A 20 -25.16 -42.20 -7.34
C ASP A 20 -25.80 -42.00 -5.95
N HIS A 21 -26.44 -40.86 -5.69
CA HIS A 21 -27.22 -40.61 -4.49
C HIS A 21 -28.73 -40.65 -4.82
N GLY A 22 -29.38 -41.69 -4.35
CA GLY A 22 -30.82 -41.89 -4.44
C GLY A 22 -31.63 -40.85 -3.63
N PRO A 23 -32.93 -40.71 -3.92
CA PRO A 23 -33.78 -39.68 -3.35
C PRO A 23 -34.31 -40.04 -1.95
N HIS A 24 -34.14 -39.13 -1.01
CA HIS A 24 -34.76 -39.23 0.33
C HIS A 24 -36.16 -38.60 0.32
N GLY A 25 -37.13 -39.40 0.81
CA GLY A 25 -38.54 -39.09 0.87
C GLY A 25 -38.89 -37.95 1.84
N HIS A 26 -39.91 -37.20 1.44
CA HIS A 26 -40.55 -36.13 2.21
C HIS A 26 -41.44 -36.72 3.29
N HIS A 27 -41.18 -36.36 4.55
CA HIS A 27 -42.17 -36.48 5.64
C HIS A 27 -42.72 -35.06 5.92
N GLY A 28 -43.98 -34.85 5.57
CA GLY A 28 -44.73 -33.68 5.96
C GLY A 28 -45.07 -33.71 7.46
N HIS A 29 -44.88 -32.61 8.12
CA HIS A 29 -45.49 -32.27 9.39
C HIS A 29 -46.12 -30.88 9.26
N ASP A 30 -47.44 -30.87 9.16
CA ASP A 30 -48.28 -29.70 9.32
C ASP A 30 -48.24 -29.27 10.79
N HIS A 31 -47.71 -28.11 11.07
CA HIS A 31 -47.91 -27.36 12.31
C HIS A 31 -48.45 -25.98 11.98
N ASP A 32 -49.73 -25.84 12.17
CA ASP A 32 -50.48 -24.58 12.18
C ASP A 32 -50.09 -23.78 13.44
N HIS A 33 -49.37 -22.68 13.24
CA HIS A 33 -49.09 -21.67 14.28
C HIS A 33 -49.49 -20.31 13.75
N THR A 34 -50.68 -19.89 14.13
CA THR A 34 -51.17 -18.51 14.09
C THR A 34 -50.30 -17.64 14.98
N HIS A 35 -49.40 -16.83 14.39
CA HIS A 35 -48.65 -15.81 15.10
C HIS A 35 -49.23 -14.42 14.83
N HIS A 36 -49.69 -13.82 15.94
CA HIS A 36 -50.13 -12.41 15.97
C HIS A 36 -48.96 -11.49 15.62
N HIS A 37 -49.13 -10.69 14.56
CA HIS A 37 -48.25 -9.58 14.22
C HIS A 37 -48.44 -8.44 15.24
N HIS A 38 -47.42 -8.20 16.08
CA HIS A 38 -47.25 -6.93 16.75
C HIS A 38 -46.24 -6.10 15.98
N ASP A 39 -46.73 -5.16 15.14
CA ASP A 39 -45.92 -4.14 14.50
C ASP A 39 -45.48 -3.10 15.57
N HIS A 40 -44.27 -3.27 16.08
CA HIS A 40 -43.54 -2.23 16.76
C HIS A 40 -42.47 -1.64 15.81
N HIS A 41 -42.88 -0.66 15.01
CA HIS A 41 -41.95 0.20 14.29
C HIS A 41 -41.25 1.15 15.29
N HIS A 42 -40.14 0.71 15.84
CA HIS A 42 -39.19 1.59 16.47
C HIS A 42 -38.29 2.18 15.38
N HIS A 43 -38.66 3.36 14.89
CA HIS A 43 -37.75 4.23 14.17
C HIS A 43 -36.67 4.70 15.14
N HIS A 44 -35.53 4.02 15.15
CA HIS A 44 -34.32 4.58 15.70
C HIS A 44 -33.75 5.53 14.63
N PRO A 45 -33.59 6.82 14.91
CA PRO A 45 -32.82 7.68 14.04
C PRO A 45 -31.37 7.13 14.07
N HIS A 46 -30.89 6.60 12.93
CA HIS A 46 -29.49 6.28 12.74
C HIS A 46 -28.71 7.60 12.77
N GLY A 47 -28.38 8.07 13.96
CA GLY A 47 -27.30 9.02 14.13
C GLY A 47 -26.05 8.29 13.65
N HIS A 48 -25.39 8.84 12.63
CA HIS A 48 -24.05 8.41 12.23
C HIS A 48 -23.13 8.68 13.42
N ASP A 49 -22.94 7.66 14.26
CA ASP A 49 -21.94 7.69 15.32
C ASP A 49 -20.58 7.67 14.60
N HIS A 50 -20.02 8.87 14.42
CA HIS A 50 -18.67 9.04 13.89
C HIS A 50 -17.71 8.44 14.92
N GLY A 51 -17.23 7.22 14.65
CA GLY A 51 -16.38 6.49 15.57
C GLY A 51 -15.11 7.27 15.91
N PRO A 52 -14.38 6.92 16.97
CA PRO A 52 -13.17 7.63 17.47
C PRO A 52 -12.14 7.92 16.37
N ALA A 53 -12.06 7.08 15.33
CA ALA A 53 -11.16 7.27 14.19
C ALA A 53 -11.50 8.51 13.35
N GLU A 54 -12.79 8.84 13.17
CA GLU A 54 -13.21 10.04 12.42
C GLU A 54 -12.98 11.33 13.22
N GLU A 55 -13.17 11.30 14.53
CA GLU A 55 -12.86 12.44 15.39
C GLU A 55 -11.35 12.74 15.42
N HIS A 56 -10.50 11.70 15.38
CA HIS A 56 -9.05 11.87 15.30
C HIS A 56 -8.62 12.46 13.96
N LYS A 57 -9.24 12.08 12.85
CA LYS A 57 -9.01 12.67 11.51
C LYS A 57 -9.43 14.12 11.42
N ALA A 58 -10.57 14.50 12.00
CA ALA A 58 -11.09 15.88 11.97
C ALA A 58 -10.16 16.90 12.63
N ARG A 59 -9.22 16.48 13.49
CA ARG A 59 -8.23 17.33 14.17
C ARG A 59 -6.84 17.26 13.53
N ALA A 60 -6.65 16.53 12.42
CA ALA A 60 -5.37 16.39 11.74
C ALA A 60 -4.96 17.72 11.07
N PRO A 61 -3.63 17.99 10.90
CA PRO A 61 -3.17 19.12 10.11
C PRO A 61 -3.72 19.04 8.68
N VAL A 62 -4.35 20.11 8.23
CA VAL A 62 -4.84 20.21 6.85
C VAL A 62 -3.67 20.41 5.88
N HIS A 63 -2.57 21.02 6.36
CA HIS A 63 -1.40 21.34 5.57
C HIS A 63 -0.14 20.66 6.14
N VAL A 64 0.54 19.85 5.31
CA VAL A 64 1.79 19.16 5.64
C VAL A 64 2.88 19.61 4.67
N SER A 65 4.06 19.96 5.21
CA SER A 65 5.26 20.22 4.41
C SER A 65 5.91 18.90 4.00
N ALA A 66 5.90 18.59 2.71
CA ALA A 66 6.43 17.35 2.15
C ALA A 66 7.72 17.60 1.33
N PHE A 67 8.61 16.63 1.33
CA PHE A 67 9.82 16.63 0.50
C PHE A 67 9.81 15.39 -0.40
N ILE A 68 10.15 15.55 -1.67
CA ILE A 68 10.12 14.47 -2.67
C ILE A 68 11.55 14.13 -3.08
N VAL A 69 11.87 12.83 -2.99
CA VAL A 69 13.18 12.30 -3.39
C VAL A 69 12.98 11.22 -4.44
N THR A 70 13.52 11.44 -5.64
CA THR A 70 13.53 10.41 -6.69
C THR A 70 14.89 9.75 -6.75
N CYS A 71 14.93 8.44 -6.45
CA CYS A 71 16.12 7.60 -6.52
C CYS A 71 16.21 6.99 -7.92
N SER A 72 17.19 7.38 -8.72
CA SER A 72 17.35 6.88 -10.09
C SER A 72 18.75 7.12 -10.64
N ASP A 73 19.34 6.11 -11.24
CA ASP A 73 20.62 6.22 -11.96
C ASP A 73 20.49 6.85 -13.35
N SER A 74 19.29 6.82 -13.94
CA SER A 74 19.07 7.16 -15.35
C SER A 74 18.16 8.36 -15.58
N ARG A 75 17.48 8.85 -14.54
CA ARG A 75 16.56 9.99 -14.65
C ARG A 75 17.24 11.26 -14.20
N ASP A 76 16.92 12.35 -14.92
CA ASP A 76 17.12 13.71 -14.48
C ASP A 76 15.78 14.32 -14.04
N ALA A 77 15.82 15.53 -13.49
CA ALA A 77 14.60 16.22 -13.04
C ALA A 77 13.57 16.45 -14.16
N ALA A 78 13.99 16.52 -15.42
CA ALA A 78 13.11 16.73 -16.57
C ALA A 78 12.32 15.48 -16.97
N ARG A 79 12.80 14.28 -16.55
CA ARG A 79 12.21 12.97 -16.87
C ARG A 79 11.63 12.27 -15.64
N ASP A 80 11.41 13.01 -14.57
CA ASP A 80 10.89 12.48 -13.30
C ASP A 80 9.37 12.52 -13.25
N ASP A 81 8.72 11.63 -14.02
CA ASP A 81 7.27 11.50 -14.00
C ASP A 81 6.72 11.08 -12.64
N SER A 82 7.46 10.29 -11.85
CA SER A 82 7.02 9.83 -10.55
C SER A 82 7.05 10.95 -9.51
N GLY A 83 8.11 11.75 -9.47
CA GLY A 83 8.19 12.94 -8.62
C GLY A 83 7.15 13.99 -9.02
N ARG A 84 6.86 14.14 -10.32
CA ARG A 84 5.79 15.02 -10.80
C ARG A 84 4.43 14.58 -10.30
N VAL A 85 4.10 13.27 -10.37
CA VAL A 85 2.84 12.73 -9.83
C VAL A 85 2.71 12.99 -8.33
N LEU A 86 3.79 12.83 -7.55
CA LEU A 86 3.78 13.14 -6.12
C LEU A 86 3.53 14.62 -5.87
N ARG A 87 4.25 15.49 -6.56
CA ARG A 87 4.10 16.94 -6.43
C ARG A 87 2.66 17.38 -6.72
N GLU A 88 2.16 17.06 -7.92
CA GLU A 88 0.83 17.45 -8.36
C GLU A 88 -0.26 16.96 -7.40
N GLY A 89 -0.17 15.71 -6.93
CA GLY A 89 -1.16 15.15 -6.02
C GLY A 89 -1.11 15.76 -4.62
N LEU A 90 0.08 16.04 -4.08
CA LEU A 90 0.24 16.70 -2.77
C LEU A 90 -0.28 18.14 -2.81
N GLU A 91 0.08 18.91 -3.84
CA GLU A 91 -0.37 20.29 -4.04
C GLU A 91 -1.88 20.36 -4.23
N ALA A 92 -2.46 19.46 -5.04
CA ALA A 92 -3.90 19.38 -5.26
C ALA A 92 -4.67 19.03 -3.95
N ALA A 93 -4.04 18.32 -3.02
CA ALA A 93 -4.60 18.01 -1.71
C ALA A 93 -4.33 19.12 -0.67
N GLY A 94 -3.73 20.25 -1.05
CA GLY A 94 -3.46 21.40 -0.18
C GLY A 94 -2.20 21.25 0.68
N HIS A 95 -1.29 20.32 0.38
CA HIS A 95 -0.02 20.18 1.06
C HIS A 95 1.08 21.03 0.40
N GLY A 96 2.07 21.44 1.17
CA GLY A 96 3.22 22.21 0.66
C GLY A 96 4.38 21.28 0.26
N ILE A 97 5.17 21.74 -0.72
CA ILE A 97 6.40 21.07 -1.14
C ILE A 97 7.60 21.86 -0.61
N ALA A 98 8.30 21.31 0.40
CA ALA A 98 9.52 21.89 0.97
C ALA A 98 10.71 21.77 0.01
N GLY A 99 10.71 20.77 -0.85
CA GLY A 99 11.73 20.56 -1.85
C GLY A 99 11.52 19.30 -2.67
N THR A 100 12.27 19.21 -3.77
CA THR A 100 12.32 18.05 -4.65
C THR A 100 13.74 17.84 -5.12
N ILE A 101 14.24 16.62 -5.07
CA ILE A 101 15.59 16.27 -5.51
C ILE A 101 15.59 14.91 -6.21
N VAL A 102 16.42 14.80 -7.24
CA VAL A 102 16.73 13.52 -7.88
C VAL A 102 18.14 13.12 -7.46
N VAL A 103 18.29 11.92 -6.93
CA VAL A 103 19.56 11.38 -6.46
C VAL A 103 19.85 10.03 -7.10
N LYS A 104 21.11 9.61 -7.10
CA LYS A 104 21.48 8.26 -7.49
C LYS A 104 20.98 7.24 -6.48
N ASP A 105 20.79 6.01 -6.94
CA ASP A 105 20.42 4.89 -6.09
C ASP A 105 21.65 4.38 -5.30
N GLU A 106 22.14 5.23 -4.42
CA GLU A 106 23.34 5.05 -3.57
C GLU A 106 23.02 5.45 -2.14
N PRO A 107 23.44 4.66 -1.13
CA PRO A 107 23.08 4.91 0.27
C PRO A 107 23.45 6.30 0.78
N GLU A 108 24.64 6.83 0.42
CA GLU A 108 25.07 8.17 0.82
C GLU A 108 24.22 9.27 0.21
N ALA A 109 23.86 9.13 -1.07
CA ALA A 109 23.01 10.09 -1.77
C ALA A 109 21.60 10.12 -1.18
N ILE A 110 21.05 8.95 -0.83
CA ILE A 110 19.73 8.82 -0.20
C ILE A 110 19.74 9.43 1.23
N ARG A 111 20.78 9.17 2.03
CA ARG A 111 20.94 9.79 3.36
C ARG A 111 21.11 11.31 3.26
N GLY A 112 21.90 11.79 2.31
CA GLY A 112 22.07 13.23 2.06
C GLY A 112 20.75 13.91 1.68
N ALA A 113 19.91 13.25 0.87
CA ALA A 113 18.58 13.75 0.52
C ALA A 113 17.64 13.78 1.74
N LEU A 114 17.72 12.80 2.63
CA LEU A 114 16.96 12.79 3.88
C LEU A 114 17.35 13.95 4.81
N GLU A 115 18.65 14.23 4.94
CA GLU A 115 19.13 15.38 5.72
C GLU A 115 18.70 16.71 5.09
N ALA A 116 18.76 16.85 3.77
CA ALA A 116 18.25 18.02 3.08
C ALA A 116 16.75 18.24 3.32
N ALA A 117 15.97 17.16 3.34
CA ALA A 117 14.54 17.23 3.68
C ALA A 117 14.31 17.71 5.12
N ARG A 118 15.12 17.22 6.07
CA ARG A 118 15.07 17.64 7.47
C ARG A 118 15.41 19.12 7.63
N GLU A 119 16.47 19.60 6.97
CA GLU A 119 16.90 20.99 6.99
C GLU A 119 15.86 21.93 6.35
N ALA A 120 15.15 21.44 5.33
CA ALA A 120 14.03 22.15 4.69
C ALA A 120 12.76 22.19 5.56
N GLY A 121 12.77 21.58 6.76
CA GLY A 121 11.61 21.53 7.66
C GLY A 121 10.46 20.64 7.18
N ALA A 122 10.76 19.62 6.37
CA ALA A 122 9.75 18.65 5.95
C ALA A 122 9.20 17.85 7.13
N ARG A 123 7.92 17.56 7.08
CA ARG A 123 7.26 16.65 8.04
C ARG A 123 6.95 15.29 7.41
N ALA A 124 6.96 15.22 6.10
CA ALA A 124 6.83 13.98 5.34
C ALA A 124 7.89 13.94 4.23
N VAL A 125 8.50 12.78 4.01
CA VAL A 125 9.46 12.57 2.92
C VAL A 125 9.00 11.39 2.08
N LEU A 126 8.82 11.61 0.78
CA LEU A 126 8.36 10.59 -0.15
C LEU A 126 9.51 10.23 -1.09
N PHE A 127 10.10 9.06 -0.87
CA PHE A 127 11.10 8.47 -1.75
C PHE A 127 10.41 7.65 -2.85
N THR A 128 10.81 7.79 -4.09
CA THR A 128 10.35 6.97 -5.21
C THR A 128 11.52 6.42 -6.00
N GLY A 129 11.50 5.12 -6.30
CA GLY A 129 12.59 4.39 -6.94
C GLY A 129 13.45 3.61 -5.93
N GLY A 130 14.30 2.72 -6.44
CA GLY A 130 15.23 1.89 -5.66
C GLY A 130 14.57 0.93 -4.66
N THR A 131 13.31 0.57 -4.84
CA THR A 131 12.56 -0.33 -3.94
C THR A 131 12.30 -1.72 -4.53
N GLY A 132 12.85 -2.02 -5.69
CA GLY A 132 12.75 -3.35 -6.34
C GLY A 132 13.74 -4.35 -5.76
N ILE A 133 13.91 -5.49 -6.44
CA ILE A 133 14.81 -6.59 -6.05
C ILE A 133 16.13 -6.57 -6.85
N GLY A 134 16.36 -5.53 -7.64
CA GLY A 134 17.57 -5.37 -8.42
C GLY A 134 18.79 -5.13 -7.51
N ARG A 135 19.97 -5.49 -8.01
CA ARG A 135 21.23 -5.35 -7.24
C ARG A 135 21.55 -3.91 -6.83
N ARG A 136 21.02 -2.93 -7.58
CA ARG A 136 21.24 -1.51 -7.31
C ARG A 136 20.13 -0.88 -6.47
N ASP A 137 18.97 -1.55 -6.35
CA ASP A 137 17.87 -1.07 -5.53
C ASP A 137 18.30 -1.08 -4.04
N CYS A 138 18.55 0.07 -3.46
CA CYS A 138 19.06 0.18 -2.08
C CYS A 138 18.26 1.16 -1.20
N THR A 139 17.18 1.75 -1.72
CA THR A 139 16.37 2.72 -0.96
C THR A 139 15.84 2.11 0.34
N VAL A 140 15.28 0.91 0.29
CA VAL A 140 14.71 0.24 1.47
C VAL A 140 15.81 -0.13 2.48
N GLU A 141 16.93 -0.68 2.01
CA GLU A 141 18.09 -1.05 2.84
C GLU A 141 18.72 0.17 3.52
N THR A 142 18.64 1.34 2.87
CA THR A 142 19.18 2.58 3.41
C THR A 142 18.26 3.20 4.45
N LEU A 143 16.94 3.20 4.21
CA LEU A 143 15.97 3.90 5.06
C LEU A 143 15.53 3.06 6.26
N ARG A 144 15.27 1.77 6.09
CA ARG A 144 14.72 0.89 7.14
C ARG A 144 15.55 0.86 8.43
N PRO A 145 16.90 0.82 8.39
CA PRO A 145 17.72 0.89 9.60
C PRO A 145 17.63 2.23 10.34
N LEU A 146 17.14 3.28 9.70
CA LEU A 146 16.97 4.61 10.28
C LEU A 146 15.59 4.79 10.95
N PHE A 147 14.65 3.89 10.71
CA PHE A 147 13.30 4.01 11.25
C PHE A 147 13.32 3.87 12.78
N GLU A 148 12.76 4.85 13.48
CA GLU A 148 12.45 4.76 14.90
C GLU A 148 11.26 3.82 15.14
N LYS A 149 10.28 3.89 14.23
CA LYS A 149 9.12 2.98 14.17
C LYS A 149 8.83 2.64 12.72
N GLU A 150 8.73 1.37 12.39
CA GLU A 150 8.26 0.91 11.08
C GLU A 150 6.73 0.86 11.06
N LEU A 151 6.13 1.20 9.92
CA LEU A 151 4.70 1.06 9.64
C LEU A 151 4.47 -0.09 8.65
N PRO A 152 4.50 -1.35 9.09
CA PRO A 152 4.40 -2.51 8.19
C PRO A 152 3.07 -2.54 7.44
N GLY A 153 1.99 -2.07 8.05
CA GLY A 153 0.67 -1.97 7.45
C GLY A 153 0.64 -1.16 6.15
N PHE A 154 1.51 -0.15 6.00
CA PHE A 154 1.61 0.58 4.73
C PHE A 154 2.01 -0.35 3.58
N GLY A 155 3.08 -1.12 3.75
CA GLY A 155 3.54 -2.06 2.73
C GLY A 155 2.55 -3.19 2.45
N GLU A 156 1.86 -3.69 3.47
CA GLU A 156 0.82 -4.72 3.36
C GLU A 156 -0.37 -4.22 2.53
N LEU A 157 -0.94 -3.07 2.88
CA LEU A 157 -2.04 -2.45 2.16
C LEU A 157 -1.65 -2.08 0.73
N PHE A 158 -0.46 -1.52 0.53
CA PHE A 158 0.04 -1.19 -0.79
C PHE A 158 0.14 -2.43 -1.70
N ARG A 159 0.71 -3.53 -1.22
CA ARG A 159 0.80 -4.79 -1.98
C ARG A 159 -0.58 -5.39 -2.25
N MET A 160 -1.49 -5.35 -1.29
CA MET A 160 -2.88 -5.81 -1.47
C MET A 160 -3.60 -5.02 -2.58
N LEU A 161 -3.49 -3.69 -2.59
CA LEU A 161 -4.08 -2.84 -3.62
C LEU A 161 -3.41 -3.04 -4.98
N SER A 162 -2.07 -3.15 -5.00
CA SER A 162 -1.29 -3.41 -6.21
C SER A 162 -1.65 -4.75 -6.85
N TYR A 163 -1.91 -5.79 -6.04
CA TYR A 163 -2.32 -7.11 -6.53
C TYR A 163 -3.57 -7.04 -7.41
N ARG A 164 -4.52 -6.16 -7.09
CA ARG A 164 -5.74 -5.95 -7.89
C ARG A 164 -5.44 -5.34 -9.26
N GLN A 165 -4.30 -4.66 -9.44
CA GLN A 165 -3.92 -3.99 -10.70
C GLN A 165 -2.92 -4.80 -11.53
N VAL A 166 -1.97 -5.47 -10.88
CA VAL A 166 -0.84 -6.13 -11.55
C VAL A 166 -0.68 -7.60 -11.20
N GLY A 167 -1.62 -8.18 -10.44
CA GLY A 167 -1.58 -9.59 -10.04
C GLY A 167 -0.37 -9.93 -9.17
N SER A 168 0.17 -11.12 -9.35
CA SER A 168 1.28 -11.65 -8.54
C SER A 168 2.57 -10.80 -8.58
N ALA A 169 2.76 -9.97 -9.60
CA ALA A 169 3.89 -9.04 -9.67
C ALA A 169 3.96 -8.07 -8.46
N ALA A 170 2.83 -7.83 -7.80
CA ALA A 170 2.78 -7.01 -6.58
C ALA A 170 3.67 -7.53 -5.44
N MET A 171 3.93 -8.86 -5.38
CA MET A 171 4.83 -9.47 -4.37
C MET A 171 6.27 -8.98 -4.46
N MET A 172 6.69 -8.48 -5.64
CA MET A 172 8.04 -7.98 -5.87
C MET A 172 8.27 -6.58 -5.28
N SER A 173 7.20 -5.90 -4.84
CA SER A 173 7.29 -4.57 -4.27
C SER A 173 7.73 -4.63 -2.81
N ARG A 174 8.76 -3.87 -2.48
CA ARG A 174 9.27 -3.69 -1.11
C ARG A 174 8.92 -2.32 -0.54
N ALA A 175 7.80 -1.72 -1.03
CA ALA A 175 7.29 -0.47 -0.49
C ALA A 175 7.13 -0.57 1.03
N THR A 176 7.62 0.45 1.76
CA THR A 176 7.61 0.52 3.22
C THR A 176 7.44 1.96 3.70
N ALA A 177 7.10 2.13 4.97
CA ALA A 177 7.04 3.43 5.62
C ALA A 177 7.53 3.31 7.07
N GLY A 178 7.98 4.43 7.62
CA GLY A 178 8.43 4.52 9.00
C GLY A 178 8.58 5.94 9.47
N THR A 179 8.99 6.12 10.73
CA THR A 179 9.22 7.43 11.33
C THR A 179 10.71 7.68 11.53
N TYR A 180 11.14 8.93 11.39
CA TYR A 180 12.51 9.35 11.59
C TYR A 180 12.55 10.81 12.03
N GLN A 181 13.06 11.10 13.20
CA GLN A 181 13.27 12.45 13.74
C GLN A 181 12.07 13.38 13.54
N GLY A 182 10.89 12.90 13.91
CA GLY A 182 9.65 13.67 13.79
C GLY A 182 9.08 13.81 12.38
N MET A 183 9.64 13.11 11.39
CA MET A 183 9.14 13.00 10.02
C MET A 183 8.52 11.62 9.79
N ILE A 184 7.55 11.54 8.88
CA ILE A 184 7.11 10.28 8.30
C ILE A 184 7.79 10.06 6.94
N LEU A 185 8.37 8.89 6.74
CA LEU A 185 9.07 8.50 5.53
C LEU A 185 8.26 7.44 4.79
N PHE A 186 8.12 7.59 3.47
CA PHE A 186 7.54 6.60 2.58
C PHE A 186 8.55 6.22 1.50
N ALA A 187 8.80 4.92 1.31
CA ALA A 187 9.59 4.39 0.21
C ALA A 187 8.65 3.71 -0.80
N LEU A 188 8.57 4.24 -2.00
CA LEU A 188 7.61 3.89 -3.04
C LEU A 188 8.32 3.31 -4.27
N PRO A 189 7.64 2.44 -5.05
CA PRO A 189 8.17 2.03 -6.35
C PRO A 189 8.38 3.20 -7.31
N GLY A 190 9.33 3.07 -8.24
CA GLY A 190 9.64 4.10 -9.23
C GLY A 190 8.63 4.24 -10.39
N SER A 191 7.54 3.49 -10.42
CA SER A 191 6.52 3.56 -11.46
C SER A 191 5.47 4.62 -11.14
N PRO A 192 5.13 5.55 -12.06
CA PRO A 192 4.11 6.57 -11.83
C PRO A 192 2.74 6.01 -11.44
N LYS A 193 2.35 4.84 -11.97
CA LYS A 193 1.10 4.15 -11.57
C LYS A 193 1.12 3.71 -10.11
N ALA A 194 2.23 3.11 -9.67
CA ALA A 194 2.39 2.64 -8.30
C ALA A 194 2.44 3.81 -7.31
N VAL A 195 3.13 4.89 -7.69
CA VAL A 195 3.20 6.12 -6.91
C VAL A 195 1.81 6.74 -6.74
N ARG A 196 1.04 6.86 -7.83
CA ARG A 196 -0.34 7.36 -7.78
C ARG A 196 -1.22 6.52 -6.86
N LEU A 197 -1.16 5.18 -6.98
CA LEU A 197 -1.90 4.28 -6.11
C LEU A 197 -1.58 4.50 -4.63
N ALA A 198 -0.29 4.55 -4.29
CA ALA A 198 0.14 4.77 -2.90
C ALA A 198 -0.32 6.13 -2.38
N LEU A 199 -0.16 7.16 -3.20
CA LEU A 199 -0.49 8.54 -2.84
C LEU A 199 -1.99 8.69 -2.57
N GLU A 200 -2.83 8.33 -3.55
CA GLU A 200 -4.28 8.56 -3.49
C GLU A 200 -5.00 7.65 -2.48
N ALA A 201 -4.61 6.35 -2.44
CA ALA A 201 -5.33 5.37 -1.63
C ALA A 201 -4.84 5.27 -0.18
N LEU A 202 -3.58 5.61 0.11
CA LEU A 202 -2.98 5.37 1.42
C LEU A 202 -2.39 6.64 2.05
N ILE A 203 -1.61 7.43 1.30
CA ILE A 203 -0.85 8.53 1.89
C ILE A 203 -1.75 9.73 2.16
N LEU A 204 -2.41 10.28 1.15
CA LEU A 204 -3.22 11.49 1.30
C LEU A 204 -4.33 11.36 2.36
N PRO A 205 -5.06 10.22 2.46
CA PRO A 205 -6.09 10.05 3.47
C PRO A 205 -5.58 10.11 4.92
N GLU A 206 -4.31 9.74 5.15
CA GLU A 206 -3.74 9.59 6.49
C GLU A 206 -2.56 10.53 6.78
N LEU A 207 -2.08 11.29 5.80
CA LEU A 207 -0.86 12.11 5.93
C LEU A 207 -0.94 13.11 7.09
N GLY A 208 -2.04 13.85 7.16
CA GLY A 208 -2.26 14.81 8.24
C GLY A 208 -2.38 14.15 9.60
N HIS A 209 -3.06 13.01 9.68
CA HIS A 209 -3.19 12.23 10.91
C HIS A 209 -1.83 11.71 11.38
N ALA A 210 -1.06 11.09 10.50
CA ALA A 210 0.26 10.56 10.80
C ALA A 210 1.22 11.65 11.33
N VAL A 211 1.27 12.80 10.67
CA VAL A 211 2.11 13.94 11.12
C VAL A 211 1.67 14.48 12.47
N ARG A 212 0.38 14.51 12.76
CA ARG A 212 -0.13 14.91 14.07
C ARG A 212 0.30 13.94 15.18
N GLU A 213 0.23 12.63 14.93
CA GLU A 213 0.66 11.62 15.92
C GLU A 213 2.18 11.74 16.23
N LEU A 214 3.00 12.13 15.25
CA LEU A 214 4.43 12.40 15.45
C LEU A 214 4.71 13.67 16.29
N SER A 215 3.72 14.53 16.49
CA SER A 215 3.86 15.79 17.23
C SER A 215 3.40 15.68 18.68
N ARG A 216 2.92 14.52 19.11
CA ARG A 216 2.51 14.18 20.48
C ARG A 216 3.66 13.66 21.30
#